data_935afee81b6cf4229182765c36c66b94
#
_entry.id   935afee81b6cf4229182765c36c66b94
#
_cell.length_a   1.000
_cell.length_b   1.000
_cell.length_c   1.000
_cell.angle_alpha   90.00
_cell.angle_beta   90.00
_cell.angle_gamma   90.00
#
_symmetry.space_group_name_H-M   'P 1'
#
loop_
_entity.id
_entity.type
_entity.pdbx_description
1 polymer ?
#
loop_
_entity_poly.entity_id
_entity_poly.type
_entity_poly.pdbx_seq_one_letter_code
_entity_poly.pdbx_strand_id
1 'polypeptide(L)'
;QVDLNTTFSLDENRVRFDRLDAGMTGKFRLTGKGQLQSYRDLKKISGVIDLRAEMPDATFANVFLKEGIVKIPADVSWSANLKANQGALEALVRLCSDAGCMTLDGSYDLNRETYNGELTLSRFPLDRFLTVDSLGSASANFRLEGRYFSWPQAKTSVNAGIRQLFYKEHEYKDITLQATLDKTHLRGTMVSKDPDAPLDLVFRGDSLQQQYQVGLGGYIGKVDLQALHLMQEPLTMGLKVDLQGFIGEHSAYALKARFDSLSMADSRKTYTLGSLDIDMASDLKKTTLDVKTGDLQLTFRADTSLAGFGESAGKIAGIVGKQIAGKDIDMEQIKAELPVFSMHLKGDQNNAIAKFLKARNMGFRRLSLDIVSRQRSGIRMGITATAPYFGTVRLDSVQMGIWQTGKSLVYALGAGSSDQAWKG
;
A
#
# COMPACT_ATOMS: atom_id res chain seq x y z
N GLN A 1 38.56 1.75 -22.37
CA GLN A 1 39.22 3.05 -22.51
C GLN A 1 38.11 4.11 -22.54
N VAL A 2 38.28 5.21 -21.79
CA VAL A 2 37.36 6.36 -21.83
C VAL A 2 38.09 7.45 -22.64
N ASP A 3 37.44 7.94 -23.67
CA ASP A 3 37.89 9.04 -24.47
C ASP A 3 37.20 10.32 -23.98
N LEU A 4 37.98 11.37 -23.73
CA LEU A 4 37.49 12.68 -23.30
C LEU A 4 38.08 13.78 -24.16
N ASN A 5 37.23 14.52 -24.85
CA ASN A 5 37.60 15.71 -25.61
C ASN A 5 36.75 16.87 -25.08
N THR A 6 37.38 17.79 -24.38
CA THR A 6 36.67 18.93 -23.79
C THR A 6 37.48 20.22 -23.99
N THR A 7 36.76 21.29 -24.25
CA THR A 7 37.29 22.65 -24.23
C THR A 7 36.52 23.43 -23.20
N PHE A 8 37.16 23.79 -22.10
CA PHE A 8 36.50 24.55 -21.04
C PHE A 8 37.37 25.76 -20.61
N SER A 9 36.71 26.78 -20.14
CA SER A 9 37.32 27.90 -19.45
C SER A 9 36.66 28.11 -18.09
N LEU A 10 37.46 28.36 -17.09
CA LEU A 10 37.04 28.62 -15.71
C LEU A 10 37.70 29.92 -15.26
N ASP A 11 36.88 30.87 -14.82
CA ASP A 11 37.33 32.05 -14.08
C ASP A 11 36.61 32.15 -12.73
N GLU A 12 36.87 33.21 -11.96
CA GLU A 12 36.33 33.34 -10.60
C GLU A 12 34.81 33.27 -10.52
N ASN A 13 34.13 33.66 -11.59
CA ASN A 13 32.65 33.76 -11.58
C ASN A 13 31.96 33.10 -12.76
N ARG A 14 32.73 32.51 -13.71
CA ARG A 14 32.19 31.88 -14.91
C ARG A 14 32.83 30.52 -15.16
N VAL A 15 31.99 29.54 -15.49
CA VAL A 15 32.36 28.26 -16.07
C VAL A 15 31.78 28.20 -17.48
N ARG A 16 32.60 27.89 -18.48
CA ARG A 16 32.14 27.69 -19.86
C ARG A 16 32.80 26.46 -20.43
N PHE A 17 32.04 25.62 -21.04
CA PHE A 17 32.50 24.50 -21.85
C PHE A 17 31.84 24.61 -23.24
N ASP A 18 32.66 24.87 -24.24
CA ASP A 18 32.20 25.02 -25.61
C ASP A 18 31.93 23.67 -26.26
N ARG A 19 32.68 22.67 -25.82
CA ARG A 19 32.51 21.27 -26.24
C ARG A 19 32.86 20.34 -25.10
N LEU A 20 31.95 19.43 -24.81
CA LEU A 20 32.17 18.23 -24.02
C LEU A 20 31.85 17.04 -24.92
N ASP A 21 32.77 16.13 -25.13
CA ASP A 21 32.55 14.86 -25.83
C ASP A 21 33.32 13.79 -25.04
N ALA A 22 32.57 12.98 -24.30
CA ALA A 22 33.13 11.93 -23.48
C ALA A 22 32.45 10.61 -23.85
N GLY A 23 33.25 9.56 -24.01
CA GLY A 23 32.69 8.28 -24.40
C GLY A 23 33.51 7.07 -24.03
N MET A 24 32.86 5.96 -24.00
CA MET A 24 33.47 4.62 -23.92
C MET A 24 32.79 3.76 -24.99
N THR A 25 33.58 3.22 -25.89
CA THR A 25 33.08 2.40 -27.00
C THR A 25 32.15 1.29 -26.53
N GLY A 26 30.96 1.25 -27.13
CA GLY A 26 29.92 0.25 -26.79
C GLY A 26 29.20 0.48 -25.43
N LYS A 27 29.58 1.49 -24.67
CA LYS A 27 28.99 1.78 -23.37
C LYS A 27 28.18 3.07 -23.35
N PHE A 28 28.85 4.20 -23.62
CA PHE A 28 28.16 5.47 -23.63
C PHE A 28 28.89 6.51 -24.50
N ARG A 29 28.15 7.51 -24.94
CA ARG A 29 28.66 8.77 -25.46
C ARG A 29 27.87 9.91 -24.86
N LEU A 30 28.56 10.84 -24.19
CA LEU A 30 28.03 12.07 -23.62
C LEU A 30 28.56 13.26 -24.41
N THR A 31 27.67 14.08 -24.90
CA THR A 31 28.01 15.34 -25.56
C THR A 31 27.35 16.51 -24.85
N GLY A 32 28.00 17.69 -24.89
CA GLY A 32 27.39 18.83 -24.24
C GLY A 32 28.12 20.16 -24.55
N LYS A 33 27.41 21.22 -24.21
CA LYS A 33 27.93 22.59 -24.20
C LYS A 33 27.22 23.38 -23.12
N GLY A 34 27.85 24.43 -22.61
CA GLY A 34 27.18 25.26 -21.62
C GLY A 34 28.06 26.37 -21.06
N GLN A 35 27.40 27.29 -20.41
CA GLN A 35 28.03 28.32 -19.61
C GLN A 35 27.21 28.64 -18.37
N LEU A 36 27.89 28.87 -17.27
CA LEU A 36 27.29 29.31 -16.00
C LEU A 36 28.07 30.56 -15.51
N GLN A 37 27.31 31.52 -15.01
CA GLN A 37 27.83 32.69 -14.32
C GLN A 37 27.35 32.67 -12.89
N SER A 38 28.11 33.24 -11.98
CA SER A 38 27.81 33.28 -10.54
C SER A 38 27.59 31.89 -9.93
N TYR A 39 28.30 30.87 -10.43
CA TYR A 39 28.08 29.47 -10.06
C TYR A 39 28.34 29.17 -8.57
N ARG A 40 29.06 30.08 -7.87
CA ARG A 40 29.28 29.98 -6.40
C ARG A 40 28.12 30.48 -5.58
N ASP A 41 27.21 31.27 -6.13
CA ASP A 41 26.01 31.79 -5.50
C ASP A 41 24.80 31.33 -6.29
N LEU A 42 24.17 30.23 -5.83
CA LEU A 42 23.02 29.61 -6.50
C LEU A 42 21.84 30.59 -6.68
N LYS A 43 21.69 31.59 -5.80
CA LYS A 43 20.62 32.59 -5.91
C LYS A 43 20.87 33.63 -6.99
N LYS A 44 22.09 33.70 -7.49
CA LYS A 44 22.48 34.61 -8.58
C LYS A 44 22.92 33.85 -9.84
N ILE A 45 22.91 32.54 -9.81
CA ILE A 45 23.35 31.72 -10.94
C ILE A 45 22.56 32.05 -12.19
N SER A 46 23.28 32.15 -13.31
CA SER A 46 22.70 32.40 -14.64
C SER A 46 23.49 31.63 -15.70
N GLY A 47 22.79 31.12 -16.70
CA GLY A 47 23.43 30.41 -17.80
C GLY A 47 22.56 29.32 -18.41
N VAL A 48 23.16 28.56 -19.32
CA VAL A 48 22.50 27.44 -20.03
C VAL A 48 23.48 26.29 -20.12
N ILE A 49 22.95 25.07 -19.94
CA ILE A 49 23.68 23.82 -20.14
C ILE A 49 22.81 22.91 -21.02
N ASP A 50 23.39 22.42 -22.12
CA ASP A 50 22.81 21.39 -22.97
C ASP A 50 23.66 20.13 -22.88
N LEU A 51 23.02 19.00 -22.49
CA LEU A 51 23.66 17.69 -22.40
C LEU A 51 22.86 16.69 -23.20
N ARG A 52 23.54 15.72 -23.83
CA ARG A 52 22.93 14.57 -24.50
C ARG A 52 23.81 13.35 -24.26
N ALA A 53 23.18 12.24 -23.95
CA ALA A 53 23.88 10.98 -23.84
C ALA A 53 23.15 9.88 -24.58
N GLU A 54 23.90 9.03 -25.23
CA GLU A 54 23.49 7.77 -25.79
C GLU A 54 24.26 6.67 -25.06
N MET A 55 23.55 5.71 -24.49
CA MET A 55 24.12 4.69 -23.63
C MET A 55 23.62 3.30 -24.06
N PRO A 56 24.25 2.69 -25.08
CA PRO A 56 23.94 1.32 -25.52
C PRO A 56 24.04 0.30 -24.40
N ASP A 57 24.95 0.52 -23.46
CA ASP A 57 25.02 -0.29 -22.24
C ASP A 57 25.24 0.61 -21.03
N ALA A 58 24.14 1.09 -20.45
CA ALA A 58 24.16 1.94 -19.26
C ALA A 58 24.23 1.15 -17.95
N THR A 59 24.24 -0.19 -17.98
CA THR A 59 24.18 -1.04 -16.78
C THR A 59 25.37 -0.84 -15.84
N PHE A 60 26.52 -0.40 -16.34
CA PHE A 60 27.68 -0.07 -15.50
C PHE A 60 27.38 1.03 -14.48
N ALA A 61 26.42 1.91 -14.77
CA ALA A 61 26.06 3.01 -13.86
C ALA A 61 25.32 2.53 -12.61
N ASN A 62 24.78 1.31 -12.62
CA ASN A 62 24.13 0.72 -11.44
C ASN A 62 25.09 0.55 -10.24
N VAL A 63 26.40 0.44 -10.49
CA VAL A 63 27.41 0.40 -9.42
C VAL A 63 27.43 1.66 -8.56
N PHE A 64 27.01 2.81 -9.12
CA PHE A 64 26.95 4.10 -8.43
C PHE A 64 25.61 4.35 -7.73
N LEU A 65 24.60 3.52 -8.01
CA LEU A 65 23.31 3.57 -7.30
C LEU A 65 23.42 2.83 -5.96
N LYS A 66 22.88 3.42 -4.91
CA LYS A 66 22.68 2.66 -3.66
C LYS A 66 21.68 1.54 -3.94
N GLU A 67 21.82 0.42 -3.25
CA GLU A 67 20.79 -0.63 -3.26
C GLU A 67 19.43 0.00 -2.99
N GLY A 68 18.50 -0.14 -3.92
CA GLY A 68 17.22 0.53 -3.88
C GLY A 68 16.27 0.12 -4.98
N ILE A 69 15.22 0.92 -5.13
CA ILE A 69 14.11 0.66 -6.05
C ILE A 69 14.49 0.96 -7.52
N VAL A 70 15.55 1.75 -7.77
CA VAL A 70 15.92 2.22 -9.11
C VAL A 70 17.06 1.41 -9.69
N LYS A 71 16.95 1.06 -10.97
CA LYS A 71 18.02 0.44 -11.79
C LYS A 71 18.10 1.14 -13.15
N ILE A 72 19.26 1.10 -13.79
CA ILE A 72 19.48 1.67 -15.13
C ILE A 72 19.60 0.49 -16.11
N PRO A 73 18.72 0.39 -17.12
CA PRO A 73 18.81 -0.65 -18.16
C PRO A 73 19.87 -0.32 -19.20
N ALA A 74 20.14 -1.26 -20.09
CA ALA A 74 20.83 -0.99 -21.36
C ALA A 74 19.93 -0.19 -22.33
N ASP A 75 20.52 0.32 -23.42
CA ASP A 75 19.83 1.04 -24.50
C ASP A 75 19.03 2.26 -24.04
N VAL A 76 19.68 3.13 -23.29
CA VAL A 76 19.10 4.37 -22.77
C VAL A 76 19.71 5.58 -23.47
N SER A 77 18.87 6.50 -23.87
CA SER A 77 19.28 7.83 -24.29
C SER A 77 18.65 8.91 -23.42
N TRP A 78 19.38 9.95 -23.10
CA TRP A 78 18.81 11.09 -22.40
C TRP A 78 19.35 12.42 -22.92
N SER A 79 18.54 13.46 -22.77
CA SER A 79 18.93 14.84 -23.00
C SER A 79 18.46 15.72 -21.86
N ALA A 80 19.25 16.72 -21.52
CA ALA A 80 18.90 17.71 -20.51
C ALA A 80 19.24 19.12 -21.05
N ASN A 81 18.24 19.99 -21.07
CA ASN A 81 18.42 21.42 -21.26
C ASN A 81 18.15 22.13 -19.94
N LEU A 82 19.16 22.73 -19.36
CA LEU A 82 19.10 23.41 -18.07
C LEU A 82 19.34 24.90 -18.31
N LYS A 83 18.46 25.74 -17.81
CA LYS A 83 18.58 27.20 -17.84
C LYS A 83 18.52 27.74 -16.43
N ALA A 84 19.34 28.74 -16.18
CA ALA A 84 19.35 29.48 -14.93
C ALA A 84 19.33 30.98 -15.23
N ASN A 85 18.53 31.73 -14.49
CA ASN A 85 18.45 33.17 -14.57
C ASN A 85 18.21 33.77 -13.18
N GLN A 86 19.29 34.31 -12.58
CA GLN A 86 19.26 34.95 -11.25
C GLN A 86 18.54 34.09 -10.19
N GLY A 87 18.88 32.80 -10.14
CA GLY A 87 18.30 31.84 -9.19
C GLY A 87 17.00 31.21 -9.62
N ALA A 88 16.37 31.62 -10.72
CA ALA A 88 15.30 30.86 -11.36
C ALA A 88 15.92 29.77 -12.25
N LEU A 89 15.58 28.53 -12.01
CA LEU A 89 16.08 27.35 -12.71
C LEU A 89 14.95 26.74 -13.55
N GLU A 90 15.26 26.39 -14.79
CA GLU A 90 14.38 25.62 -15.67
C GLU A 90 15.13 24.37 -16.13
N ALA A 91 14.44 23.25 -16.19
CA ALA A 91 15.00 21.98 -16.63
C ALA A 91 14.02 21.25 -17.55
N LEU A 92 14.47 20.94 -18.77
CA LEU A 92 13.80 20.01 -19.66
C LEU A 92 14.68 18.77 -19.80
N VAL A 93 14.23 17.65 -19.21
CA VAL A 93 14.95 16.36 -19.25
C VAL A 93 14.09 15.35 -19.97
N ARG A 94 14.69 14.67 -20.94
CA ARG A 94 14.06 13.56 -21.66
C ARG A 94 14.92 12.32 -21.52
N LEU A 95 14.31 11.22 -21.12
CA LEU A 95 14.91 9.92 -20.97
C LEU A 95 14.11 8.93 -21.82
N CYS A 96 14.77 8.22 -22.73
CA CYS A 96 14.13 7.29 -23.64
C CYS A 96 14.85 5.94 -23.60
N SER A 97 14.08 4.89 -23.80
CA SER A 97 14.54 3.56 -24.20
C SER A 97 13.89 3.21 -25.56
N ASP A 98 14.17 2.02 -26.07
CA ASP A 98 13.50 1.47 -27.25
C ASP A 98 11.98 1.33 -27.10
N ALA A 99 11.49 1.14 -25.86
CA ALA A 99 10.09 0.87 -25.53
C ALA A 99 9.25 2.14 -25.29
N GLY A 100 9.88 3.25 -24.83
CA GLY A 100 9.14 4.46 -24.50
C GLY A 100 10.00 5.54 -23.85
N CYS A 101 9.39 6.69 -23.60
CA CYS A 101 10.07 7.88 -23.11
C CYS A 101 9.42 8.46 -21.85
N MET A 102 10.25 9.08 -21.04
CA MET A 102 9.89 9.99 -19.94
C MET A 102 10.39 11.40 -20.27
N THR A 103 9.56 12.40 -20.08
CA THR A 103 9.92 13.81 -20.21
C THR A 103 9.56 14.53 -18.91
N LEU A 104 10.52 15.23 -18.34
CA LEU A 104 10.35 16.12 -17.20
C LEU A 104 10.60 17.56 -17.69
N ASP A 105 9.59 18.40 -17.54
CA ASP A 105 9.68 19.85 -17.75
C ASP A 105 9.38 20.51 -16.41
N GLY A 106 10.32 21.27 -15.87
CA GLY A 106 10.16 21.84 -14.55
C GLY A 106 10.94 23.12 -14.33
N SER A 107 10.49 23.89 -13.36
CA SER A 107 11.17 25.09 -12.90
C SER A 107 11.19 25.19 -11.38
N TYR A 108 12.23 25.84 -10.87
CA TYR A 108 12.41 26.16 -9.46
C TYR A 108 13.00 27.55 -9.28
N ASP A 109 12.34 28.40 -8.51
CA ASP A 109 12.85 29.72 -8.14
C ASP A 109 13.43 29.65 -6.71
N LEU A 110 14.75 29.71 -6.62
CA LEU A 110 15.50 29.65 -5.35
C LEU A 110 15.23 30.85 -4.43
N ASN A 111 14.81 32.00 -4.98
CA ASN A 111 14.55 33.20 -4.20
C ASN A 111 13.13 33.23 -3.63
N ARG A 112 12.17 32.70 -4.37
CA ARG A 112 10.76 32.62 -3.98
C ARG A 112 10.38 31.28 -3.39
N GLU A 113 11.27 30.28 -3.52
CA GLU A 113 11.06 28.89 -3.13
C GLU A 113 9.80 28.29 -3.78
N THR A 114 9.54 28.67 -5.03
CA THR A 114 8.41 28.17 -5.81
C THR A 114 8.87 27.17 -6.85
N TYR A 115 8.05 26.19 -7.14
CA TYR A 115 8.32 25.17 -8.14
C TYR A 115 7.07 24.82 -8.94
N ASN A 116 7.32 24.43 -10.19
CA ASN A 116 6.35 23.71 -10.99
C ASN A 116 7.07 22.64 -11.81
N GLY A 117 6.35 21.61 -12.19
CA GLY A 117 6.90 20.55 -13.04
C GLY A 117 5.81 19.71 -13.65
N GLU A 118 6.08 19.24 -14.86
CA GLU A 118 5.27 18.30 -15.58
C GLU A 118 6.14 17.09 -15.97
N LEU A 119 5.71 15.89 -15.52
CA LEU A 119 6.31 14.62 -15.87
C LEU A 119 5.36 13.88 -16.80
N THR A 120 5.80 13.61 -18.02
CA THR A 120 5.06 12.82 -19.00
C THR A 120 5.73 11.48 -19.24
N LEU A 121 4.99 10.40 -19.09
CA LEU A 121 5.38 9.05 -19.44
C LEU A 121 4.64 8.63 -20.71
N SER A 122 5.37 8.19 -21.74
CA SER A 122 4.85 7.69 -23.00
C SER A 122 5.28 6.24 -23.17
N ARG A 123 4.42 5.28 -22.81
CA ARG A 123 4.72 3.85 -22.76
C ARG A 123 6.06 3.53 -22.09
N PHE A 124 6.38 4.31 -21.05
CA PHE A 124 7.67 4.19 -20.37
C PHE A 124 7.75 2.86 -19.63
N PRO A 125 8.79 2.04 -19.86
CA PRO A 125 8.90 0.69 -19.29
C PRO A 125 9.41 0.76 -17.85
N LEU A 126 8.51 0.95 -16.89
CA LEU A 126 8.84 1.11 -15.47
C LEU A 126 9.57 -0.13 -14.92
N ASP A 127 9.25 -1.33 -15.39
CA ASP A 127 9.88 -2.61 -15.03
C ASP A 127 11.38 -2.65 -15.36
N ARG A 128 11.83 -1.89 -16.36
CA ARG A 128 13.23 -1.79 -16.71
C ARG A 128 14.01 -0.83 -15.82
N PHE A 129 13.33 0.16 -15.23
CA PHE A 129 13.95 1.21 -14.41
C PHE A 129 13.71 1.01 -12.91
N LEU A 130 12.75 0.20 -12.53
CA LEU A 130 12.39 -0.05 -11.14
C LEU A 130 12.54 -1.55 -10.81
N THR A 131 12.89 -1.85 -9.57
CA THR A 131 12.98 -3.23 -9.05
C THR A 131 11.68 -3.68 -8.40
N VAL A 132 10.56 -3.06 -8.76
CA VAL A 132 9.23 -3.39 -8.22
C VAL A 132 8.66 -4.55 -9.03
N ASP A 133 8.36 -5.64 -8.36
CA ASP A 133 7.82 -6.83 -8.99
C ASP A 133 6.48 -6.57 -9.68
N SER A 134 6.30 -7.21 -10.83
CA SER A 134 5.05 -7.18 -11.59
C SER A 134 4.62 -5.79 -12.12
N LEU A 135 5.49 -4.79 -12.05
CA LEU A 135 5.25 -3.49 -12.66
C LEU A 135 5.68 -3.56 -14.13
N GLY A 136 4.83 -3.08 -15.05
CA GLY A 136 5.13 -3.04 -16.49
C GLY A 136 5.34 -1.61 -16.99
N SER A 137 4.82 -1.31 -18.18
CA SER A 137 4.90 0.03 -18.76
C SER A 137 3.79 0.95 -18.30
N ALA A 138 4.02 2.28 -18.39
CA ALA A 138 3.04 3.30 -18.08
C ALA A 138 2.96 4.41 -19.13
N SER A 139 1.75 4.95 -19.32
CA SER A 139 1.47 6.20 -20.03
C SER A 139 0.70 7.13 -19.09
N ALA A 140 1.34 8.18 -18.64
CA ALA A 140 0.81 9.06 -17.61
C ALA A 140 1.32 10.49 -17.74
N ASN A 141 0.59 11.43 -17.17
CA ASN A 141 1.01 12.81 -17.00
C ASN A 141 0.85 13.20 -15.53
N PHE A 142 1.87 13.81 -14.94
CA PHE A 142 1.89 14.30 -13.58
C PHE A 142 2.26 15.78 -13.62
N ARG A 143 1.42 16.63 -13.03
CA ARG A 143 1.71 18.04 -12.84
C ARG A 143 1.82 18.35 -11.36
N LEU A 144 2.91 18.98 -10.99
CA LEU A 144 3.23 19.40 -9.63
C LEU A 144 3.50 20.90 -9.63
N GLU A 145 2.85 21.63 -8.74
CA GLU A 145 3.15 23.04 -8.51
C GLU A 145 3.10 23.36 -7.02
N GLY A 146 3.92 24.28 -6.59
CA GLY A 146 3.90 24.61 -5.17
C GLY A 146 4.94 25.62 -4.71
N ARG A 147 5.02 25.74 -3.40
CA ARG A 147 5.95 26.59 -2.68
C ARG A 147 6.42 25.88 -1.40
N TYR A 148 7.71 26.05 -1.07
CA TYR A 148 8.39 25.41 0.03
C TYR A 148 8.36 23.89 -0.03
N PHE A 149 9.50 23.24 -0.02
CA PHE A 149 9.59 21.77 0.04
C PHE A 149 9.58 21.24 1.48
N SER A 150 9.85 22.11 2.45
CA SER A 150 9.97 21.68 3.84
C SER A 150 8.63 21.63 4.53
N TRP A 151 8.35 20.51 5.16
CA TRP A 151 7.25 20.35 6.10
C TRP A 151 7.53 21.14 7.40
N PRO A 152 6.59 21.89 7.99
CA PRO A 152 5.15 22.01 7.67
C PRO A 152 4.77 23.23 6.85
N GLN A 153 5.69 23.84 6.10
CA GLN A 153 5.42 25.06 5.32
C GLN A 153 4.94 24.79 3.90
N ALA A 154 5.16 23.56 3.41
CA ALA A 154 4.87 23.17 2.05
C ALA A 154 3.43 23.47 1.63
N LYS A 155 3.29 24.07 0.44
CA LYS A 155 2.02 24.24 -0.27
C LYS A 155 2.20 23.64 -1.65
N THR A 156 1.49 22.56 -1.93
CA THR A 156 1.71 21.77 -3.14
C THR A 156 0.37 21.36 -3.73
N SER A 157 0.24 21.46 -5.03
CA SER A 157 -0.84 20.87 -5.80
C SER A 157 -0.27 19.80 -6.72
N VAL A 158 -0.91 18.65 -6.75
CA VAL A 158 -0.56 17.51 -7.60
C VAL A 158 -1.78 17.13 -8.43
N ASN A 159 -1.60 17.05 -9.75
CA ASN A 159 -2.58 16.49 -10.67
C ASN A 159 -1.92 15.37 -11.47
N ALA A 160 -2.49 14.19 -11.43
CA ALA A 160 -2.01 13.05 -12.19
C ALA A 160 -3.12 12.45 -13.03
N GLY A 161 -2.79 12.14 -14.28
CA GLY A 161 -3.64 11.40 -15.19
C GLY A 161 -2.89 10.17 -15.72
N ILE A 162 -3.31 8.98 -15.34
CA ILE A 162 -2.74 7.71 -15.79
C ILE A 162 -3.69 7.16 -16.85
N ARG A 163 -3.26 7.20 -18.11
CA ARG A 163 -4.04 6.63 -19.22
C ARG A 163 -3.93 5.12 -19.26
N GLN A 164 -2.75 4.61 -18.87
CA GLN A 164 -2.41 3.20 -18.96
C GLN A 164 -1.30 2.87 -17.97
N LEU A 165 -1.48 1.82 -17.19
CA LEU A 165 -0.47 1.27 -16.28
C LEU A 165 -0.60 -0.25 -16.25
N PHE A 166 0.47 -0.95 -16.62
CA PHE A 166 0.54 -2.40 -16.45
C PHE A 166 1.07 -2.75 -15.06
N TYR A 167 0.28 -3.50 -14.30
CA TYR A 167 0.67 -4.03 -12.99
C TYR A 167 0.01 -5.39 -12.76
N LYS A 168 0.80 -6.38 -12.37
CA LYS A 168 0.35 -7.78 -12.15
C LYS A 168 -0.48 -8.32 -13.33
N GLU A 169 0.01 -8.15 -14.56
CA GLU A 169 -0.63 -8.61 -15.80
C GLU A 169 -1.96 -7.92 -16.15
N HIS A 170 -2.44 -7.01 -15.28
CA HIS A 170 -3.62 -6.20 -15.57
C HIS A 170 -3.22 -4.83 -16.13
N GLU A 171 -3.99 -4.34 -17.09
CA GLU A 171 -3.87 -3.03 -17.70
C GLU A 171 -4.86 -2.05 -17.08
N TYR A 172 -4.43 -1.30 -16.06
CA TYR A 172 -5.24 -0.23 -15.48
C TYR A 172 -5.36 0.95 -16.42
N LYS A 173 -6.56 1.53 -16.53
CA LYS A 173 -6.88 2.62 -17.47
C LYS A 173 -7.57 3.79 -16.78
N ASP A 174 -7.34 4.99 -17.33
CA ASP A 174 -8.10 6.21 -17.02
C ASP A 174 -8.23 6.50 -15.52
N ILE A 175 -7.09 6.50 -14.81
CA ILE A 175 -7.02 6.89 -13.41
C ILE A 175 -6.61 8.36 -13.32
N THR A 176 -7.35 9.14 -12.54
CA THR A 176 -7.02 10.52 -12.22
C THR A 176 -6.84 10.70 -10.72
N LEU A 177 -5.82 11.45 -10.34
CA LEU A 177 -5.54 11.82 -8.96
C LEU A 177 -5.37 13.34 -8.90
N GLN A 178 -6.07 13.99 -7.98
CA GLN A 178 -5.87 15.39 -7.65
C GLN A 178 -5.63 15.48 -6.15
N ALA A 179 -4.58 16.18 -5.76
CA ALA A 179 -4.26 16.37 -4.36
C ALA A 179 -3.69 17.75 -4.09
N THR A 180 -4.00 18.31 -2.94
CA THR A 180 -3.46 19.57 -2.44
C THR A 180 -2.93 19.36 -1.03
N LEU A 181 -1.73 19.84 -0.79
CA LEU A 181 -1.14 19.98 0.53
C LEU A 181 -1.04 21.47 0.83
N ASP A 182 -1.71 21.95 1.86
CA ASP A 182 -1.53 23.29 2.41
C ASP A 182 -1.03 23.18 3.84
N LYS A 183 0.27 23.33 4.02
CA LYS A 183 0.96 23.15 5.29
C LYS A 183 0.74 21.74 5.84
N THR A 184 -0.19 21.61 6.79
CA THR A 184 -0.48 20.36 7.49
C THR A 184 -1.77 19.69 7.01
N HIS A 185 -2.41 20.24 5.98
CA HIS A 185 -3.71 19.77 5.47
C HIS A 185 -3.53 19.16 4.08
N LEU A 186 -3.69 17.86 3.97
CA LEU A 186 -3.75 17.12 2.72
C LEU A 186 -5.22 16.87 2.35
N ARG A 187 -5.58 17.15 1.10
CA ARG A 187 -6.89 16.81 0.54
C ARG A 187 -6.72 16.33 -0.88
N GLY A 188 -7.54 15.36 -1.28
CA GLY A 188 -7.47 14.91 -2.66
C GLY A 188 -8.62 14.00 -3.04
N THR A 189 -8.67 13.72 -4.33
CA THR A 189 -9.62 12.83 -4.97
C THR A 189 -8.87 11.86 -5.88
N MET A 190 -9.35 10.64 -5.97
CA MET A 190 -8.86 9.63 -6.89
C MET A 190 -10.05 8.98 -7.59
N VAL A 191 -10.07 9.06 -8.92
CA VAL A 191 -11.12 8.47 -9.75
C VAL A 191 -10.48 7.50 -10.72
N SER A 192 -10.99 6.29 -10.81
CA SER A 192 -10.66 5.31 -11.84
C SER A 192 -11.90 5.01 -12.67
N LYS A 193 -11.76 5.12 -13.98
CA LYS A 193 -12.76 4.69 -14.96
C LYS A 193 -12.44 3.34 -15.59
N ASP A 194 -11.44 2.66 -15.04
CA ASP A 194 -11.10 1.30 -15.43
C ASP A 194 -12.33 0.39 -15.23
N PRO A 195 -12.75 -0.38 -16.25
CA PRO A 195 -13.95 -1.21 -16.16
C PRO A 195 -13.86 -2.31 -15.11
N ASP A 196 -12.65 -2.80 -14.83
CA ASP A 196 -12.39 -3.87 -13.87
C ASP A 196 -12.03 -3.36 -12.47
N ALA A 197 -11.70 -2.07 -12.36
CA ALA A 197 -11.35 -1.40 -11.10
C ALA A 197 -11.94 0.01 -10.97
N PRO A 198 -13.26 0.21 -11.15
CA PRO A 198 -13.87 1.53 -11.06
C PRO A 198 -13.90 2.00 -9.60
N LEU A 199 -13.45 3.24 -9.35
CA LEU A 199 -13.50 3.85 -8.02
C LEU A 199 -13.65 5.38 -8.11
N ASP A 200 -14.22 5.95 -7.05
CA ASP A 200 -14.32 7.39 -6.82
C ASP A 200 -14.10 7.64 -5.32
N LEU A 201 -12.92 8.11 -4.98
CA LEU A 201 -12.46 8.26 -3.61
C LEU A 201 -12.06 9.70 -3.31
N VAL A 202 -12.40 10.14 -2.11
CA VAL A 202 -11.95 11.40 -1.51
C VAL A 202 -11.11 11.06 -0.28
N PHE A 203 -9.94 11.65 -0.17
CA PHE A 203 -9.08 11.46 0.99
C PHE A 203 -8.67 12.79 1.62
N ARG A 204 -8.40 12.73 2.91
CA ARG A 204 -7.91 13.87 3.69
C ARG A 204 -6.88 13.41 4.71
N GLY A 205 -5.96 14.30 5.03
CA GLY A 205 -4.99 14.12 6.09
C GLY A 205 -4.74 15.44 6.78
N ASP A 206 -4.74 15.45 8.10
CA ASP A 206 -4.44 16.62 8.90
C ASP A 206 -3.35 16.25 9.92
N SER A 207 -2.31 17.09 10.02
CA SER A 207 -1.24 16.92 11.00
C SER A 207 -1.23 18.09 11.96
N LEU A 208 -1.48 17.81 13.24
CA LEU A 208 -1.52 18.78 14.33
C LEU A 208 -0.65 18.28 15.46
N GLN A 209 0.45 18.98 15.76
CA GLN A 209 1.31 18.70 16.93
C GLN A 209 1.68 17.22 17.09
N GLN A 210 2.28 16.61 16.07
CA GLN A 210 2.66 15.18 16.01
C GLN A 210 1.49 14.18 16.03
N GLN A 211 0.27 14.65 15.85
CA GLN A 211 -0.90 13.82 15.67
C GLN A 211 -1.36 13.88 14.21
N TYR A 212 -1.78 12.75 13.67
CA TYR A 212 -2.25 12.65 12.30
C TYR A 212 -3.68 12.14 12.29
N GLN A 213 -4.55 12.89 11.60
CA GLN A 213 -5.90 12.44 11.30
C GLN A 213 -5.98 12.16 9.82
N VAL A 214 -6.52 11.01 9.46
CA VAL A 214 -6.72 10.60 8.06
C VAL A 214 -8.18 10.25 7.83
N GLY A 215 -8.68 10.55 6.66
CA GLY A 215 -10.00 10.16 6.24
C GLY A 215 -9.99 9.69 4.79
N LEU A 216 -10.78 8.68 4.50
CA LEU A 216 -11.03 8.16 3.17
C LEU A 216 -12.53 7.89 3.04
N GLY A 217 -13.16 8.45 2.02
CA GLY A 217 -14.56 8.23 1.73
C GLY A 217 -14.80 8.07 0.24
N GLY A 218 -15.86 7.36 -0.13
CA GLY A 218 -16.23 7.26 -1.53
C GLY A 218 -16.82 5.91 -1.91
N TYR A 219 -16.71 5.59 -3.18
CA TYR A 219 -17.30 4.42 -3.79
C TYR A 219 -16.23 3.60 -4.51
N ILE A 220 -16.25 2.32 -4.27
CA ILE A 220 -15.52 1.31 -5.04
C ILE A 220 -16.58 0.53 -5.82
N GLY A 221 -16.53 0.62 -7.13
CA GLY A 221 -17.52 0.03 -8.02
C GLY A 221 -17.45 -1.49 -8.06
N LYS A 222 -17.95 -2.08 -9.13
CA LYS A 222 -17.88 -3.52 -9.32
C LYS A 222 -16.47 -3.92 -9.76
N VAL A 223 -15.56 -4.04 -8.80
CA VAL A 223 -14.19 -4.48 -9.04
C VAL A 223 -14.19 -5.95 -9.41
N ASP A 224 -13.60 -6.31 -10.56
CA ASP A 224 -13.45 -7.69 -11.01
C ASP A 224 -12.17 -8.30 -10.42
N LEU A 225 -12.34 -9.15 -9.40
CA LEU A 225 -11.21 -9.76 -8.70
C LEU A 225 -10.46 -10.81 -9.54
N GLN A 226 -11.13 -11.41 -10.54
CA GLN A 226 -10.48 -12.33 -11.46
C GLN A 226 -9.64 -11.56 -12.49
N ALA A 227 -10.19 -10.51 -13.10
CA ALA A 227 -9.47 -9.67 -14.06
C ALA A 227 -8.22 -9.02 -13.41
N LEU A 228 -8.31 -8.68 -12.10
CA LEU A 228 -7.18 -8.15 -11.33
C LEU A 228 -6.21 -9.22 -10.81
N HIS A 229 -6.39 -10.49 -11.17
CA HIS A 229 -5.59 -11.64 -10.71
C HIS A 229 -5.55 -11.81 -9.17
N LEU A 230 -6.58 -11.33 -8.47
CA LEU A 230 -6.73 -11.48 -7.03
C LEU A 230 -7.44 -12.77 -6.64
N MET A 231 -8.23 -13.34 -7.57
CA MET A 231 -8.93 -14.61 -7.42
C MET A 231 -8.92 -15.41 -8.72
N GLN A 232 -9.01 -16.73 -8.62
CA GLN A 232 -9.09 -17.60 -9.80
C GLN A 232 -10.52 -17.70 -10.37
N GLU A 233 -11.52 -17.56 -9.50
CA GLU A 233 -12.92 -17.63 -9.90
C GLU A 233 -13.49 -16.25 -10.23
N PRO A 234 -14.46 -16.17 -11.18
CA PRO A 234 -15.13 -14.91 -11.48
C PRO A 234 -15.87 -14.38 -10.25
N LEU A 235 -15.43 -13.25 -9.74
CA LEU A 235 -16.03 -12.57 -8.61
C LEU A 235 -15.85 -11.08 -8.73
N THR A 236 -16.96 -10.35 -8.73
CA THR A 236 -16.93 -8.89 -8.62
C THR A 236 -17.39 -8.43 -7.24
N MET A 237 -16.79 -7.37 -6.73
CA MET A 237 -17.16 -6.76 -5.46
C MET A 237 -17.33 -5.25 -5.59
N GLY A 238 -18.32 -4.70 -4.86
CA GLY A 238 -18.53 -3.27 -4.78
C GLY A 238 -18.93 -2.84 -3.37
N LEU A 239 -18.53 -1.64 -2.98
CA LEU A 239 -18.82 -1.09 -1.67
C LEU A 239 -18.72 0.44 -1.64
N LYS A 240 -19.36 1.06 -0.66
CA LYS A 240 -19.07 2.42 -0.23
C LYS A 240 -18.20 2.37 1.02
N VAL A 241 -17.13 3.16 1.05
CA VAL A 241 -16.20 3.24 2.16
C VAL A 241 -16.30 4.60 2.85
N ASP A 242 -16.28 4.60 4.18
CA ASP A 242 -16.02 5.76 5.04
C ASP A 242 -15.05 5.31 6.13
N LEU A 243 -13.84 5.86 6.10
CA LEU A 243 -12.77 5.51 7.01
C LEU A 243 -12.24 6.79 7.66
N GLN A 244 -12.06 6.74 8.98
CA GLN A 244 -11.44 7.79 9.77
C GLN A 244 -10.37 7.16 10.65
N GLY A 245 -9.14 7.61 10.48
CA GLY A 245 -7.97 7.14 11.22
C GLY A 245 -7.39 8.27 12.06
N PHE A 246 -6.83 7.90 13.18
CA PHE A 246 -6.07 8.75 14.07
C PHE A 246 -4.77 8.05 14.44
N ILE A 247 -3.65 8.75 14.33
CA ILE A 247 -2.33 8.31 14.77
C ILE A 247 -1.82 9.37 15.74
N GLY A 248 -1.70 9.01 17.01
CA GLY A 248 -1.24 9.90 18.06
C GLY A 248 0.19 9.59 18.49
N GLU A 249 0.63 10.28 19.53
CA GLU A 249 1.91 10.02 20.17
C GLU A 249 1.91 8.63 20.84
N HIS A 250 3.13 8.10 21.10
CA HIS A 250 3.34 6.85 21.83
C HIS A 250 2.57 5.66 21.23
N SER A 251 2.51 5.56 19.89
CA SER A 251 1.84 4.46 19.21
C SER A 251 0.33 4.33 19.52
N ALA A 252 -0.33 5.45 19.79
CA ALA A 252 -1.77 5.48 19.89
C ALA A 252 -2.40 5.50 18.50
N TYR A 253 -3.31 4.57 18.23
CA TYR A 253 -4.04 4.47 16.97
C TYR A 253 -5.54 4.37 17.25
N ALA A 254 -6.33 5.00 16.42
CA ALA A 254 -7.76 4.75 16.35
C ALA A 254 -8.21 4.65 14.89
N LEU A 255 -9.10 3.73 14.60
CA LEU A 255 -9.68 3.53 13.28
C LEU A 255 -11.18 3.30 13.42
N LYS A 256 -11.97 4.13 12.74
CA LYS A 256 -13.38 3.88 12.48
C LYS A 256 -13.55 3.67 10.99
N ALA A 257 -14.05 2.52 10.61
CA ALA A 257 -14.31 2.21 9.22
C ALA A 257 -15.74 1.69 9.07
N ARG A 258 -16.45 2.26 8.12
CA ARG A 258 -17.78 1.83 7.71
C ARG A 258 -17.76 1.48 6.23
N PHE A 259 -18.20 0.29 5.94
CA PHE A 259 -18.40 -0.22 4.60
C PHE A 259 -19.90 -0.44 4.39
N ASP A 260 -20.51 0.36 3.53
CA ASP A 260 -21.91 0.24 3.19
C ASP A 260 -22.10 -0.36 1.79
N SER A 261 -23.29 -0.84 1.52
CA SER A 261 -23.68 -1.36 0.20
C SER A 261 -22.74 -2.44 -0.32
N LEU A 262 -22.16 -3.22 0.61
CA LEU A 262 -21.33 -4.37 0.24
C LEU A 262 -22.12 -5.28 -0.69
N SER A 263 -21.63 -5.44 -1.91
CA SER A 263 -22.20 -6.31 -2.92
C SER A 263 -21.13 -7.22 -3.49
N MET A 264 -21.55 -8.39 -3.88
CA MET A 264 -20.72 -9.40 -4.50
C MET A 264 -21.52 -10.05 -5.63
N ALA A 265 -20.89 -10.28 -6.76
CA ALA A 265 -21.52 -11.04 -7.83
C ALA A 265 -20.55 -12.10 -8.35
N ASP A 266 -21.06 -13.32 -8.53
CA ASP A 266 -20.41 -14.38 -9.26
C ASP A 266 -21.06 -14.51 -10.65
N SER A 267 -20.66 -15.51 -11.43
CA SER A 267 -21.22 -15.78 -12.77
C SER A 267 -22.72 -16.09 -12.78
N ARG A 268 -23.33 -16.34 -11.63
CA ARG A 268 -24.73 -16.81 -11.50
C ARG A 268 -25.65 -15.77 -10.87
N LYS A 269 -25.15 -15.01 -9.87
CA LYS A 269 -26.02 -14.19 -9.02
C LYS A 269 -25.28 -13.03 -8.36
N THR A 270 -26.01 -11.93 -8.13
CA THR A 270 -25.57 -10.83 -7.30
C THR A 270 -26.11 -10.99 -5.88
N TYR A 271 -25.24 -10.80 -4.89
CA TYR A 271 -25.54 -10.89 -3.46
C TYR A 271 -25.33 -9.52 -2.82
N THR A 272 -26.31 -9.05 -2.08
CA THR A 272 -26.19 -7.85 -1.24
C THR A 272 -25.81 -8.31 0.16
N LEU A 273 -24.61 -8.01 0.58
CA LEU A 273 -24.06 -8.45 1.87
C LEU A 273 -24.51 -7.54 3.03
N GLY A 274 -24.69 -6.25 2.77
CA GLY A 274 -25.11 -5.26 3.76
C GLY A 274 -23.99 -4.30 4.15
N SER A 275 -23.88 -3.97 5.44
CA SER A 275 -22.85 -3.10 5.97
C SER A 275 -21.90 -3.83 6.91
N LEU A 276 -20.70 -3.27 7.07
CA LEU A 276 -19.68 -3.70 8.02
C LEU A 276 -19.12 -2.45 8.71
N ASP A 277 -19.24 -2.41 10.03
CA ASP A 277 -18.67 -1.36 10.86
C ASP A 277 -17.47 -1.94 11.66
N ILE A 278 -16.38 -1.20 11.70
CA ILE A 278 -15.16 -1.53 12.45
C ILE A 278 -14.80 -0.31 13.32
N ASP A 279 -14.64 -0.52 14.61
CA ASP A 279 -14.13 0.47 15.56
C ASP A 279 -12.93 -0.14 16.29
N MET A 280 -11.76 0.42 16.11
CA MET A 280 -10.51 -0.05 16.68
C MET A 280 -9.80 1.10 17.38
N ALA A 281 -9.30 0.83 18.57
CA ALA A 281 -8.37 1.73 19.26
C ALA A 281 -7.25 0.90 19.91
N SER A 282 -6.04 1.43 19.83
CA SER A 282 -4.86 0.82 20.44
C SER A 282 -3.95 1.90 21.00
N ASP A 283 -3.39 1.66 22.17
CA ASP A 283 -2.31 2.45 22.75
C ASP A 283 -1.22 1.49 23.32
N LEU A 284 -0.26 2.00 24.07
CA LEU A 284 0.82 1.17 24.64
C LEU A 284 0.32 0.10 25.61
N LYS A 285 -0.87 0.27 26.19
CA LYS A 285 -1.37 -0.58 27.29
C LYS A 285 -2.51 -1.48 26.88
N LYS A 286 -3.30 -1.08 25.89
CA LYS A 286 -4.50 -1.83 25.51
C LYS A 286 -4.83 -1.71 24.03
N THR A 287 -5.53 -2.73 23.54
CA THR A 287 -6.13 -2.73 22.21
C THR A 287 -7.59 -3.13 22.33
N THR A 288 -8.46 -2.41 21.64
CA THR A 288 -9.88 -2.71 21.50
C THR A 288 -10.25 -2.80 20.04
N LEU A 289 -11.06 -3.77 19.65
CA LEU A 289 -11.63 -3.91 18.32
C LEU A 289 -13.07 -4.37 18.45
N ASP A 290 -13.97 -3.62 17.85
CA ASP A 290 -15.37 -3.96 17.70
C ASP A 290 -15.71 -4.03 16.21
N VAL A 291 -16.27 -5.16 15.77
CA VAL A 291 -16.74 -5.36 14.39
C VAL A 291 -18.21 -5.74 14.43
N LYS A 292 -19.00 -5.06 13.62
CA LYS A 292 -20.44 -5.31 13.54
C LYS A 292 -20.89 -5.39 12.08
N THR A 293 -21.64 -6.42 11.76
CA THR A 293 -22.33 -6.58 10.47
C THR A 293 -23.66 -7.31 10.67
N GLY A 294 -24.76 -6.58 10.50
CA GLY A 294 -26.09 -7.12 10.79
C GLY A 294 -26.19 -7.59 12.25
N ASP A 295 -26.51 -8.86 12.43
CA ASP A 295 -26.62 -9.53 13.75
C ASP A 295 -25.28 -10.11 14.27
N LEU A 296 -24.20 -10.10 13.48
CA LEU A 296 -22.90 -10.56 13.91
C LEU A 296 -22.13 -9.44 14.60
N GLN A 297 -21.59 -9.76 15.76
CA GLN A 297 -20.76 -8.89 16.57
C GLN A 297 -19.47 -9.63 16.97
N LEU A 298 -18.34 -8.99 16.74
CA LEU A 298 -17.04 -9.40 17.27
C LEU A 298 -16.55 -8.30 18.21
N THR A 299 -16.16 -8.68 19.41
CA THR A 299 -15.45 -7.81 20.35
C THR A 299 -14.11 -8.42 20.69
N PHE A 300 -13.05 -7.64 20.62
CA PHE A 300 -11.71 -8.03 21.02
C PHE A 300 -11.15 -6.98 21.97
N ARG A 301 -10.54 -7.43 23.06
CA ARG A 301 -9.90 -6.60 24.06
C ARG A 301 -8.60 -7.25 24.49
N ALA A 302 -7.51 -6.52 24.44
CA ALA A 302 -6.19 -6.98 24.89
C ALA A 302 -5.53 -5.95 25.81
N ASP A 303 -4.83 -6.43 26.83
CA ASP A 303 -4.09 -5.62 27.81
C ASP A 303 -2.65 -5.36 27.29
N THR A 304 -2.54 -5.04 26.02
CA THR A 304 -1.30 -4.68 25.33
C THR A 304 -1.61 -3.90 24.07
N SER A 305 -0.60 -3.23 23.50
CA SER A 305 -0.72 -2.57 22.20
C SER A 305 -0.97 -3.58 21.07
N LEU A 306 -1.50 -3.12 19.94
CA LEU A 306 -1.68 -3.95 18.74
C LEU A 306 -0.35 -4.55 18.26
N ALA A 307 0.73 -3.77 18.29
CA ALA A 307 2.07 -4.22 17.96
C ALA A 307 2.56 -5.30 18.93
N GLY A 308 2.42 -5.07 20.25
CA GLY A 308 2.78 -6.04 21.27
C GLY A 308 1.98 -7.34 21.20
N PHE A 309 0.68 -7.25 20.86
CA PHE A 309 -0.14 -8.42 20.60
C PHE A 309 0.38 -9.21 19.38
N GLY A 310 0.70 -8.51 18.28
CA GLY A 310 1.26 -9.14 17.07
C GLY A 310 2.61 -9.81 17.32
N GLU A 311 3.49 -9.18 18.11
CA GLU A 311 4.79 -9.74 18.49
C GLU A 311 4.62 -11.03 19.32
N SER A 312 3.76 -11.00 20.33
CA SER A 312 3.45 -12.18 21.16
C SER A 312 2.86 -13.31 20.31
N ALA A 313 1.91 -13.00 19.42
CA ALA A 313 1.33 -13.99 18.52
C ALA A 313 2.37 -14.61 17.59
N GLY A 314 3.30 -13.80 17.05
CA GLY A 314 4.41 -14.27 16.21
C GLY A 314 5.37 -15.20 16.98
N LYS A 315 5.73 -14.86 18.23
CA LYS A 315 6.54 -15.71 19.10
C LYS A 315 5.87 -17.06 19.37
N ILE A 316 4.57 -17.03 19.71
CA ILE A 316 3.79 -18.24 19.96
C ILE A 316 3.74 -19.11 18.70
N ALA A 317 3.47 -18.54 17.54
CA ALA A 317 3.46 -19.28 16.28
C ALA A 317 4.84 -19.94 15.99
N GLY A 318 5.92 -19.22 16.27
CA GLY A 318 7.29 -19.75 16.16
C GLY A 318 7.58 -20.90 17.13
N ILE A 319 7.12 -20.79 18.40
CA ILE A 319 7.26 -21.85 19.41
C ILE A 319 6.46 -23.07 18.99
N VAL A 320 5.19 -22.90 18.66
CA VAL A 320 4.30 -23.99 18.23
C VAL A 320 4.84 -24.69 16.99
N GLY A 321 5.32 -23.92 15.99
CA GLY A 321 5.91 -24.50 14.78
C GLY A 321 7.11 -25.38 15.06
N LYS A 322 8.03 -24.95 15.95
CA LYS A 322 9.21 -25.75 16.37
C LYS A 322 8.81 -26.99 17.17
N GLN A 323 7.85 -26.84 18.07
CA GLN A 323 7.39 -27.93 18.93
C GLN A 323 6.60 -29.01 18.19
N ILE A 324 5.76 -28.62 17.20
CA ILE A 324 5.10 -29.56 16.31
C ILE A 324 6.12 -30.38 15.53
N ALA A 325 7.18 -29.74 15.01
CA ALA A 325 8.27 -30.43 14.31
C ALA A 325 9.04 -31.37 15.23
N GLY A 326 9.22 -31.00 16.51
CA GLY A 326 9.90 -31.81 17.55
C GLY A 326 9.01 -32.85 18.24
N LYS A 327 7.69 -32.85 17.99
CA LYS A 327 6.67 -33.71 18.64
C LYS A 327 6.56 -33.54 20.16
N ASP A 328 7.04 -32.44 20.72
CA ASP A 328 6.94 -32.10 22.15
C ASP A 328 6.43 -30.67 22.32
N ILE A 329 5.28 -30.51 22.97
CA ILE A 329 4.61 -29.23 23.16
C ILE A 329 4.79 -28.78 24.62
N ASP A 330 5.66 -27.77 24.80
CA ASP A 330 5.84 -27.12 26.12
C ASP A 330 4.81 -25.97 26.30
N MET A 331 3.72 -26.28 26.99
CA MET A 331 2.65 -25.32 27.29
C MET A 331 3.09 -24.22 28.25
N GLU A 332 4.09 -24.40 29.10
CA GLU A 332 4.59 -23.34 29.98
C GLU A 332 5.32 -22.27 29.19
N GLN A 333 6.09 -22.67 28.18
CA GLN A 333 6.74 -21.72 27.27
C GLN A 333 5.71 -20.93 26.45
N ILE A 334 4.69 -21.59 25.92
CA ILE A 334 3.58 -20.91 25.21
C ILE A 334 2.86 -19.93 26.16
N LYS A 335 2.57 -20.36 27.39
CA LYS A 335 1.87 -19.55 28.38
C LYS A 335 2.64 -18.29 28.77
N ALA A 336 3.97 -18.36 28.86
CA ALA A 336 4.82 -17.23 29.18
C ALA A 336 4.70 -16.10 28.16
N GLU A 337 4.49 -16.44 26.89
CA GLU A 337 4.35 -15.49 25.78
C GLU A 337 2.89 -15.10 25.48
N LEU A 338 1.89 -15.76 26.12
CA LEU A 338 0.48 -15.46 25.85
C LEU A 338 0.10 -14.07 26.36
N PRO A 339 -0.36 -13.17 25.49
CA PRO A 339 -0.93 -11.90 25.91
C PRO A 339 -2.25 -12.11 26.63
N VAL A 340 -2.58 -11.20 27.55
CA VAL A 340 -3.91 -11.18 28.17
C VAL A 340 -4.89 -10.56 27.19
N PHE A 341 -5.90 -11.34 26.78
CA PHE A 341 -6.92 -10.85 25.87
C PHE A 341 -8.24 -11.64 26.00
N SER A 342 -9.30 -11.04 25.49
CA SER A 342 -10.58 -11.70 25.24
C SER A 342 -11.09 -11.39 23.85
N MET A 343 -11.70 -12.39 23.21
CA MET A 343 -12.39 -12.26 21.94
C MET A 343 -13.75 -12.98 22.05
N HIS A 344 -14.80 -12.25 21.71
CA HIS A 344 -16.16 -12.77 21.69
C HIS A 344 -16.77 -12.49 20.33
N LEU A 345 -17.19 -13.50 19.62
CA LEU A 345 -17.93 -13.38 18.37
C LEU A 345 -19.26 -14.12 18.52
N LYS A 346 -20.32 -13.48 18.13
CA LYS A 346 -21.63 -14.12 18.00
C LYS A 346 -22.41 -13.54 16.85
N GLY A 347 -23.18 -14.36 16.17
CA GLY A 347 -24.04 -13.94 15.08
C GLY A 347 -24.97 -15.05 14.62
N ASP A 348 -26.07 -14.66 14.02
CA ASP A 348 -27.01 -15.54 13.37
C ASP A 348 -26.83 -15.48 11.84
N GLN A 349 -27.90 -15.51 11.05
CA GLN A 349 -27.83 -15.62 9.59
C GLN A 349 -27.90 -14.26 8.85
N ASN A 350 -28.23 -13.18 9.55
CA ASN A 350 -28.52 -11.89 8.92
C ASN A 350 -27.32 -10.92 8.99
N ASN A 351 -26.19 -11.37 8.47
CA ASN A 351 -24.96 -10.57 8.41
C ASN A 351 -24.20 -10.83 7.12
N ALA A 352 -23.19 -10.00 6.83
CA ALA A 352 -22.41 -10.10 5.60
C ALA A 352 -21.68 -11.44 5.47
N ILE A 353 -21.12 -11.96 6.58
CA ILE A 353 -20.38 -13.22 6.60
C ILE A 353 -21.30 -14.40 6.32
N ALA A 354 -22.46 -14.48 6.99
CA ALA A 354 -23.42 -15.54 6.75
C ALA A 354 -23.96 -15.54 5.32
N LYS A 355 -24.23 -14.34 4.76
CA LYS A 355 -24.64 -14.19 3.37
C LYS A 355 -23.54 -14.60 2.39
N PHE A 356 -22.29 -14.25 2.65
CA PHE A 356 -21.14 -14.70 1.87
C PHE A 356 -20.97 -16.22 1.90
N LEU A 357 -21.01 -16.83 3.06
CA LEU A 357 -20.93 -18.28 3.22
C LEU A 357 -22.07 -18.99 2.47
N LYS A 358 -23.29 -18.46 2.57
CA LYS A 358 -24.46 -19.00 1.86
C LYS A 358 -24.29 -18.97 0.35
N ALA A 359 -23.64 -17.93 -0.19
CA ALA A 359 -23.30 -17.86 -1.60
C ALA A 359 -22.33 -18.96 -2.04
N ARG A 360 -21.53 -19.50 -1.12
CA ARG A 360 -20.59 -20.61 -1.31
C ARG A 360 -21.14 -21.98 -0.88
N ASN A 361 -22.45 -22.07 -0.72
CA ASN A 361 -23.14 -23.29 -0.24
C ASN A 361 -22.64 -23.77 1.13
N MET A 362 -22.31 -22.82 2.00
CA MET A 362 -21.91 -23.02 3.40
C MET A 362 -22.73 -22.13 4.31
N GLY A 363 -22.81 -22.48 5.59
CA GLY A 363 -23.45 -21.60 6.55
C GLY A 363 -23.73 -22.26 7.90
N PHE A 364 -24.41 -21.47 8.72
CA PHE A 364 -24.83 -21.86 10.07
C PHE A 364 -26.12 -21.12 10.40
N ARG A 365 -26.86 -21.60 11.39
CA ARG A 365 -28.00 -20.88 11.97
C ARG A 365 -27.55 -19.89 13.03
N ARG A 366 -26.63 -20.33 13.92
CA ARG A 366 -25.99 -19.47 14.93
C ARG A 366 -24.54 -19.87 15.07
N LEU A 367 -23.67 -18.87 15.26
CA LEU A 367 -22.27 -19.05 15.55
C LEU A 367 -21.88 -18.26 16.78
N SER A 368 -21.15 -18.88 17.70
CA SER A 368 -20.43 -18.18 18.76
C SER A 368 -19.01 -18.70 18.89
N LEU A 369 -18.09 -17.77 19.18
CA LEU A 369 -16.70 -18.03 19.47
C LEU A 369 -16.31 -17.19 20.68
N ASP A 370 -15.80 -17.83 21.71
CA ASP A 370 -15.29 -17.21 22.91
C ASP A 370 -13.83 -17.64 23.12
N ILE A 371 -12.91 -16.69 23.15
CA ILE A 371 -11.49 -16.92 23.45
C ILE A 371 -11.11 -16.01 24.60
N VAL A 372 -10.53 -16.56 25.63
CA VAL A 372 -10.00 -15.82 26.77
C VAL A 372 -8.61 -16.33 27.10
N SER A 373 -7.64 -15.43 27.16
CA SER A 373 -6.29 -15.69 27.61
C SER A 373 -6.00 -14.88 28.88
N ARG A 374 -5.46 -15.54 29.91
CA ARG A 374 -5.07 -14.93 31.18
C ARG A 374 -3.74 -15.51 31.64
N GLN A 375 -2.88 -14.68 32.20
CA GLN A 375 -1.54 -15.09 32.67
C GLN A 375 -1.54 -16.31 33.58
N ARG A 376 -2.52 -16.41 34.51
CA ARG A 376 -2.57 -17.51 35.50
C ARG A 376 -3.25 -18.76 34.99
N SER A 377 -4.32 -18.65 34.20
CA SER A 377 -5.13 -19.76 33.76
C SER A 377 -4.87 -20.21 32.32
N GLY A 378 -3.97 -19.52 31.61
CA GLY A 378 -3.68 -19.83 30.20
C GLY A 378 -4.83 -19.47 29.26
N ILE A 379 -4.97 -20.21 28.16
CA ILE A 379 -5.98 -19.98 27.14
C ILE A 379 -7.19 -20.88 27.31
N ARG A 380 -8.37 -20.32 27.06
CA ARG A 380 -9.63 -21.03 26.93
C ARG A 380 -10.32 -20.58 25.64
N MET A 381 -10.76 -21.51 24.83
CA MET A 381 -11.52 -21.27 23.62
C MET A 381 -12.77 -22.15 23.59
N GLY A 382 -13.89 -21.58 23.19
CA GLY A 382 -15.13 -22.28 22.92
C GLY A 382 -15.73 -21.87 21.60
N ILE A 383 -16.09 -22.79 20.74
CA ILE A 383 -16.81 -22.57 19.49
C ILE A 383 -18.10 -23.35 19.52
N THR A 384 -19.20 -22.71 19.17
CA THR A 384 -20.50 -23.38 18.99
C THR A 384 -21.10 -22.91 17.67
N ALA A 385 -21.45 -23.85 16.81
CA ALA A 385 -22.23 -23.62 15.60
C ALA A 385 -23.50 -24.46 15.61
N THR A 386 -24.65 -23.82 15.40
CA THR A 386 -25.95 -24.50 15.28
C THR A 386 -26.32 -24.60 13.81
N ALA A 387 -26.79 -25.78 13.41
CA ALA A 387 -27.16 -26.12 12.05
C ALA A 387 -26.09 -25.72 10.99
N PRO A 388 -24.80 -26.02 11.22
CA PRO A 388 -23.80 -25.77 10.22
C PRO A 388 -23.99 -26.69 9.02
N TYR A 389 -23.70 -26.17 7.83
CA TYR A 389 -23.72 -26.95 6.59
C TYR A 389 -22.56 -26.56 5.67
N PHE A 390 -22.09 -27.57 4.94
CA PHE A 390 -21.05 -27.42 3.90
C PHE A 390 -21.39 -28.33 2.71
N GLY A 391 -21.77 -27.73 1.62
CA GLY A 391 -22.29 -28.46 0.47
C GLY A 391 -23.56 -29.26 0.84
N THR A 392 -23.47 -30.58 0.72
CA THR A 392 -24.55 -31.51 1.07
C THR A 392 -24.54 -31.96 2.54
N VAL A 393 -23.41 -31.76 3.23
CA VAL A 393 -23.25 -32.17 4.65
C VAL A 393 -24.00 -31.18 5.54
N ARG A 394 -24.89 -31.68 6.39
CA ARG A 394 -25.65 -30.90 7.37
C ARG A 394 -25.53 -31.53 8.75
N LEU A 395 -25.30 -30.69 9.75
CA LEU A 395 -25.21 -31.08 11.14
C LEU A 395 -26.19 -30.25 11.96
N ASP A 396 -26.73 -30.79 13.07
CA ASP A 396 -27.57 -30.02 13.97
C ASP A 396 -26.77 -29.08 14.84
N SER A 397 -25.60 -29.53 15.28
CA SER A 397 -24.70 -28.71 16.07
C SER A 397 -23.25 -29.21 15.95
N VAL A 398 -22.32 -28.26 16.09
CA VAL A 398 -20.89 -28.51 16.32
C VAL A 398 -20.45 -27.69 17.52
N GLN A 399 -19.79 -28.31 18.47
CA GLN A 399 -19.23 -27.67 19.64
C GLN A 399 -17.75 -28.06 19.77
N MET A 400 -16.88 -27.11 19.98
CA MET A 400 -15.48 -27.35 20.25
C MET A 400 -15.04 -26.53 21.45
N GLY A 401 -14.40 -27.17 22.41
CA GLY A 401 -13.78 -26.52 23.55
C GLY A 401 -12.29 -26.84 23.57
N ILE A 402 -11.47 -25.86 23.87
CA ILE A 402 -10.04 -26.00 24.09
C ILE A 402 -9.71 -25.22 25.35
N TRP A 403 -9.01 -25.83 26.29
CA TRP A 403 -8.56 -25.16 27.51
C TRP A 403 -7.26 -25.74 28.02
N GLN A 404 -6.49 -24.89 28.63
CA GLN A 404 -5.25 -25.28 29.27
C GLN A 404 -5.51 -25.76 30.71
N THR A 405 -4.93 -26.90 31.09
CA THR A 405 -4.95 -27.42 32.45
C THR A 405 -3.52 -27.82 32.82
N GLY A 406 -2.89 -27.05 33.69
CA GLY A 406 -1.49 -27.23 34.04
C GLY A 406 -0.59 -27.15 32.80
N LYS A 407 0.15 -28.21 32.52
CA LYS A 407 1.04 -28.32 31.35
C LYS A 407 0.36 -28.91 30.11
N SER A 408 -0.94 -29.22 30.19
CA SER A 408 -1.65 -29.89 29.13
C SER A 408 -2.67 -28.98 28.47
N LEU A 409 -2.88 -29.17 27.19
CA LEU A 409 -3.98 -28.62 26.44
C LEU A 409 -5.07 -29.70 26.29
N VAL A 410 -6.24 -29.41 26.80
CA VAL A 410 -7.41 -30.32 26.73
C VAL A 410 -8.33 -29.81 25.65
N TYR A 411 -8.85 -30.68 24.83
CA TYR A 411 -9.88 -30.35 23.85
C TYR A 411 -11.07 -31.30 23.98
N ALA A 412 -12.23 -30.76 23.64
CA ALA A 412 -13.44 -31.52 23.49
C ALA A 412 -14.12 -31.12 22.16
N LEU A 413 -14.57 -32.12 21.42
CA LEU A 413 -15.29 -31.94 20.16
C LEU A 413 -16.61 -32.72 20.26
N GLY A 414 -17.72 -32.05 19.99
CA GLY A 414 -19.04 -32.65 19.87
C GLY A 414 -19.67 -32.26 18.54
N ALA A 415 -20.24 -33.24 17.84
CA ALA A 415 -21.06 -33.00 16.65
C ALA A 415 -22.36 -33.80 16.80
N GLY A 416 -23.47 -33.15 16.52
CA GLY A 416 -24.79 -33.77 16.53
C GLY A 416 -25.42 -33.76 15.14
N SER A 417 -26.04 -34.88 14.76
CA SER A 417 -26.90 -34.98 13.59
C SER A 417 -28.16 -35.71 13.97
N SER A 418 -29.32 -35.24 13.52
CA SER A 418 -30.60 -35.92 13.72
C SER A 418 -30.62 -37.32 13.12
N ASP A 419 -29.81 -37.56 12.10
CA ASP A 419 -29.73 -38.87 11.44
C ASP A 419 -28.67 -39.80 12.06
N GLN A 420 -27.65 -39.28 12.75
CA GLN A 420 -26.64 -40.06 13.49
C GLN A 420 -25.95 -39.21 14.57
N ALA A 421 -26.07 -39.60 15.83
CA ALA A 421 -25.34 -38.96 16.93
C ALA A 421 -23.92 -39.56 17.05
N TRP A 422 -22.90 -38.78 16.76
CA TRP A 422 -21.51 -39.09 17.09
C TRP A 422 -21.14 -38.37 18.39
N LYS A 423 -20.88 -39.14 19.44
CA LYS A 423 -20.23 -38.63 20.66
C LYS A 423 -18.83 -39.26 20.71
N GLY A 424 -17.83 -38.46 20.57
CA GLY A 424 -16.43 -38.82 20.77
C GLY A 424 -15.84 -38.00 21.92
#